data_319ed2010521d66b21920bc1fe86a436
#
_entry.id   319ed2010521d66b21920bc1fe86a436
#
_cell.length_a   1.000
_cell.length_b   1.000
_cell.length_c   1.000
_cell.angle_alpha   90.00
_cell.angle_beta   90.00
_cell.angle_gamma   90.00
#
_symmetry.space_group_name_H-M   'P 1'
#
loop_
_entity.id
_entity.type
_entity.pdbx_description
1 polymer ?
#
loop_
_entity_poly.entity_id
_entity_poly.type
_entity_poly.pdbx_seq_one_letter_code
_entity_poly.pdbx_strand_id
1 'polypeptide(L)'
;MPAVVASHSTFISGGQTIVYDAFLPAGEGRFPTIVSLYGSGGDHAGMAEPATIFAENGFAVYVVHYFDRTEHVEVSDKATILRHFPAWGKTVWDAISHLEQQSEVDLKRIGLLGFSLGAYLALSVAAVDARVQAVVEFYGGLPKEMKFFMRRLCPTLILHGDADATIPVQEAYDLRDLLEKKQIPYEVKIYPGIGHGFPEAIWQDARERTLNFFQKYLRPERE
;
A
#
# COMPACT_ATOMS: atom_id res chain seq x y z
N MET A 1 -1.15 21.54 14.01
CA MET A 1 -1.23 20.13 13.53
C MET A 1 -0.75 19.23 14.67
N PRO A 2 -1.32 18.07 14.89
CA PRO A 2 -0.79 17.15 15.87
C PRO A 2 0.67 16.80 15.51
N ALA A 3 1.54 16.67 16.50
CA ALA A 3 2.93 16.33 16.26
C ALA A 3 3.03 14.88 15.72
N VAL A 4 3.97 14.65 14.81
CA VAL A 4 4.29 13.32 14.27
C VAL A 4 5.68 12.92 14.76
N VAL A 5 5.82 11.68 15.20
CA VAL A 5 7.12 11.10 15.56
C VAL A 5 7.61 10.26 14.39
N ALA A 6 8.66 10.72 13.74
CA ALA A 6 9.31 9.98 12.66
C ALA A 6 10.53 9.24 13.18
N SER A 7 10.67 7.98 12.80
CA SER A 7 11.82 7.12 13.15
C SER A 7 12.06 6.09 12.05
N HIS A 8 13.18 5.42 12.09
CA HIS A 8 13.47 4.24 11.26
C HIS A 8 13.93 3.09 12.13
N SER A 9 13.63 1.88 11.71
CA SER A 9 14.02 0.66 12.40
C SER A 9 14.15 -0.48 11.40
N THR A 10 14.42 -1.69 11.89
CA THR A 10 14.66 -2.84 11.01
C THR A 10 13.97 -4.10 11.52
N PHE A 11 13.74 -5.04 10.62
CA PHE A 11 13.34 -6.42 10.92
C PHE A 11 14.07 -7.39 9.99
N ILE A 12 13.99 -8.68 10.29
CA ILE A 12 14.60 -9.71 9.44
C ILE A 12 13.54 -10.36 8.58
N SER A 13 13.78 -10.39 7.25
CA SER A 13 13.00 -11.15 6.30
C SER A 13 13.92 -12.00 5.42
N GLY A 14 13.75 -13.32 5.49
CA GLY A 14 14.54 -14.31 4.76
C GLY A 14 16.05 -14.18 4.90
N GLY A 15 16.52 -13.81 6.08
CA GLY A 15 17.95 -13.67 6.39
C GLY A 15 18.52 -12.30 6.05
N GLN A 16 17.75 -11.41 5.42
CA GLN A 16 18.17 -10.03 5.12
C GLN A 16 17.58 -9.05 6.14
N THR A 17 18.34 -7.99 6.43
CA THR A 17 17.86 -6.87 7.24
C THR A 17 17.06 -5.94 6.36
N ILE A 18 15.80 -5.71 6.73
CA ILE A 18 14.87 -4.83 6.02
C ILE A 18 14.65 -3.58 6.84
N VAL A 19 14.86 -2.42 6.25
CA VAL A 19 14.58 -1.12 6.87
C VAL A 19 13.09 -0.79 6.71
N TYR A 20 12.54 -0.07 7.66
CA TYR A 20 11.27 0.63 7.50
C TYR A 20 11.33 2.01 8.18
N ASP A 21 10.64 2.97 7.59
CA ASP A 21 10.41 4.27 8.19
C ASP A 21 9.03 4.28 8.85
N ALA A 22 8.97 4.72 10.11
CA ALA A 22 7.75 4.82 10.88
C ALA A 22 7.37 6.30 11.10
N PHE A 23 6.10 6.61 10.84
CA PHE A 23 5.49 7.92 11.09
C PHE A 23 4.29 7.69 12.01
N LEU A 24 4.42 8.11 13.27
CA LEU A 24 3.44 7.81 14.30
C LEU A 24 2.72 9.08 14.75
N PRO A 25 1.41 9.04 14.99
CA PRO A 25 0.71 10.13 15.68
C PRO A 25 1.33 10.35 17.05
N ALA A 26 1.41 11.61 17.49
CA ALA A 26 1.79 11.88 18.88
C ALA A 26 0.71 11.34 19.84
N GLY A 27 1.17 10.77 20.96
CA GLY A 27 0.32 10.22 22.01
C GLY A 27 0.53 8.73 22.25
N GLU A 28 -0.17 8.21 23.22
CA GLU A 28 -0.13 6.80 23.58
C GLU A 28 -1.34 6.07 23.04
N GLY A 29 -1.18 4.78 22.74
CA GLY A 29 -2.28 3.92 22.31
C GLY A 29 -2.00 3.18 21.02
N ARG A 30 -3.00 2.44 20.55
CA ARG A 30 -2.94 1.69 19.30
C ARG A 30 -3.65 2.46 18.20
N PHE A 31 -2.95 2.63 17.09
CA PHE A 31 -3.45 3.37 15.93
C PHE A 31 -3.82 2.41 14.78
N PRO A 32 -4.86 2.74 14.00
CA PRO A 32 -5.04 2.09 12.71
C PRO A 32 -3.77 2.30 11.88
N THR A 33 -3.33 1.24 11.21
CA THR A 33 -1.98 1.16 10.65
C THR A 33 -2.02 1.06 9.14
N ILE A 34 -1.18 1.83 8.47
CA ILE A 34 -0.98 1.80 7.01
C ILE A 34 0.44 1.31 6.74
N VAL A 35 0.57 0.22 5.98
CA VAL A 35 1.86 -0.20 5.41
C VAL A 35 1.94 0.34 3.99
N SER A 36 2.90 1.21 3.72
CA SER A 36 3.09 1.91 2.45
C SER A 36 4.22 1.28 1.64
N LEU A 37 3.97 1.06 0.34
CA LEU A 37 4.83 0.36 -0.60
C LEU A 37 5.05 1.23 -1.85
N TYR A 38 6.28 1.67 -2.06
CA TYR A 38 6.68 2.48 -3.21
C TYR A 38 6.73 1.68 -4.53
N GLY A 39 6.91 2.37 -5.64
CA GLY A 39 7.02 1.77 -6.97
C GLY A 39 8.41 1.23 -7.29
N SER A 40 8.60 0.76 -8.52
CA SER A 40 9.85 0.15 -9.00
C SER A 40 11.06 1.10 -9.03
N GLY A 41 10.83 2.41 -9.01
CA GLY A 41 11.89 3.42 -8.90
C GLY A 41 12.56 3.52 -7.52
N GLY A 42 12.08 2.77 -6.51
CA GLY A 42 12.73 2.72 -5.19
C GLY A 42 12.57 3.99 -4.34
N ASP A 43 11.66 4.89 -4.71
CA ASP A 43 11.49 6.19 -4.04
C ASP A 43 10.77 6.07 -2.70
N HIS A 44 11.44 5.44 -1.72
CA HIS A 44 10.93 5.40 -0.35
C HIS A 44 10.96 6.78 0.31
N ALA A 45 11.91 7.65 -0.05
CA ALA A 45 12.02 8.99 0.52
C ALA A 45 10.82 9.88 0.14
N GLY A 46 10.32 9.76 -1.09
CA GLY A 46 9.10 10.45 -1.54
C GLY A 46 7.84 10.04 -0.80
N MET A 47 7.87 8.93 -0.06
CA MET A 47 6.74 8.49 0.77
C MET A 47 6.63 9.26 2.10
N ALA A 48 7.66 10.01 2.51
CA ALA A 48 7.71 10.65 3.83
C ALA A 48 6.62 11.73 4.01
N GLU A 49 6.39 12.55 2.98
CA GLU A 49 5.35 13.59 3.05
C GLU A 49 3.94 12.98 3.16
N PRO A 50 3.50 12.08 2.27
CA PRO A 50 2.20 11.43 2.42
C PRO A 50 2.05 10.69 3.76
N ALA A 51 3.10 10.00 4.21
CA ALA A 51 3.08 9.28 5.48
C ALA A 51 2.89 10.22 6.67
N THR A 52 3.55 11.38 6.66
CA THR A 52 3.37 12.42 7.68
C THR A 52 1.93 12.92 7.73
N ILE A 53 1.32 13.19 6.57
CA ILE A 53 -0.06 13.65 6.48
C ILE A 53 -1.03 12.61 7.05
N PHE A 54 -0.85 11.33 6.74
CA PHE A 54 -1.69 10.27 7.32
C PHE A 54 -1.46 10.13 8.83
N ALA A 55 -0.22 10.30 9.32
CA ALA A 55 0.08 10.28 10.74
C ALA A 55 -0.56 11.45 11.49
N GLU A 56 -0.54 12.67 10.93
CA GLU A 56 -1.28 13.84 11.46
C GLU A 56 -2.79 13.57 11.55
N ASN A 57 -3.31 12.69 10.70
CA ASN A 57 -4.70 12.25 10.71
C ASN A 57 -4.93 10.99 11.55
N GLY A 58 -3.95 10.60 12.39
CA GLY A 58 -4.07 9.57 13.41
C GLY A 58 -3.93 8.13 12.91
N PHE A 59 -3.18 7.91 11.83
CA PHE A 59 -2.75 6.58 11.39
C PHE A 59 -1.28 6.35 11.73
N ALA A 60 -0.90 5.19 12.23
CA ALA A 60 0.50 4.77 12.21
C ALA A 60 0.88 4.37 10.78
N VAL A 61 1.91 4.96 10.21
CA VAL A 61 2.32 4.68 8.82
C VAL A 61 3.72 4.09 8.80
N TYR A 62 3.89 2.99 8.10
CA TYR A 62 5.16 2.29 7.96
C TYR A 62 5.51 2.14 6.48
N VAL A 63 6.59 2.79 6.05
CA VAL A 63 7.14 2.67 4.70
C VAL A 63 8.15 1.54 4.71
N VAL A 64 7.86 0.42 4.06
CA VAL A 64 8.70 -0.78 4.08
C VAL A 64 9.66 -0.77 2.89
N HIS A 65 10.97 -0.85 3.15
CA HIS A 65 12.01 -0.92 2.12
C HIS A 65 12.14 -2.37 1.60
N TYR A 66 11.10 -2.85 0.93
CA TYR A 66 11.02 -4.26 0.52
C TYR A 66 12.11 -4.69 -0.48
N PHE A 67 12.77 -3.72 -1.16
CA PHE A 67 13.91 -3.99 -2.04
C PHE A 67 15.17 -4.44 -1.31
N ASP A 68 15.33 -4.11 -0.01
CA ASP A 68 16.46 -4.59 0.82
C ASP A 68 16.55 -6.11 0.82
N ARG A 69 15.42 -6.80 0.64
CA ARG A 69 15.37 -8.27 0.55
C ARG A 69 16.27 -8.84 -0.54
N THR A 70 16.50 -8.08 -1.59
CA THR A 70 17.23 -8.48 -2.79
C THR A 70 18.34 -7.51 -3.16
N GLU A 71 18.65 -6.58 -2.25
CA GLU A 71 19.73 -5.59 -2.38
C GLU A 71 19.59 -4.71 -3.63
N HIS A 72 18.32 -4.43 -4.06
CA HIS A 72 18.03 -3.50 -5.13
C HIS A 72 17.75 -2.11 -4.57
N VAL A 73 18.09 -1.09 -5.35
CA VAL A 73 17.72 0.31 -5.10
C VAL A 73 16.50 0.68 -5.96
N GLU A 74 16.55 0.27 -7.22
CA GLU A 74 15.48 0.43 -8.20
C GLU A 74 15.45 -0.78 -9.13
N VAL A 75 14.35 -1.00 -9.83
CA VAL A 75 14.21 -2.08 -10.82
C VAL A 75 13.38 -1.58 -12.00
N SER A 76 13.92 -1.72 -13.22
CA SER A 76 13.24 -1.30 -14.45
C SER A 76 12.88 -2.45 -15.38
N ASP A 77 13.55 -3.61 -15.26
CA ASP A 77 13.33 -4.73 -16.17
C ASP A 77 12.34 -5.75 -15.61
N LYS A 78 11.45 -6.20 -16.50
CA LYS A 78 10.38 -7.13 -16.17
C LYS A 78 10.87 -8.50 -15.66
N ALA A 79 12.02 -8.97 -16.12
CA ALA A 79 12.53 -10.29 -15.75
C ALA A 79 12.97 -10.28 -14.27
N THR A 80 13.67 -9.24 -13.83
CA THR A 80 14.05 -9.02 -12.43
C THR A 80 12.82 -8.86 -11.55
N ILE A 81 11.81 -8.07 -11.99
CA ILE A 81 10.54 -7.93 -11.26
C ILE A 81 9.90 -9.30 -11.07
N LEU A 82 9.68 -10.06 -12.13
CA LEU A 82 9.03 -11.37 -12.04
C LEU A 82 9.80 -12.36 -11.15
N ARG A 83 11.14 -12.34 -11.21
CA ARG A 83 12.01 -13.21 -10.40
C ARG A 83 11.88 -12.91 -8.91
N HIS A 84 11.85 -11.64 -8.52
CA HIS A 84 11.94 -11.22 -7.13
C HIS A 84 10.58 -10.87 -6.50
N PHE A 85 9.52 -10.73 -7.30
CA PHE A 85 8.18 -10.40 -6.82
C PHE A 85 7.70 -11.28 -5.65
N PRO A 86 7.88 -12.62 -5.67
CA PRO A 86 7.47 -13.47 -4.55
C PRO A 86 8.26 -13.16 -3.26
N ALA A 87 9.56 -12.85 -3.37
CA ALA A 87 10.39 -12.50 -2.23
C ALA A 87 9.96 -11.16 -1.61
N TRP A 88 9.68 -10.16 -2.45
CA TRP A 88 9.17 -8.86 -1.98
C TRP A 88 7.77 -8.97 -1.36
N GLY A 89 6.88 -9.75 -1.94
CA GLY A 89 5.58 -10.04 -1.34
C GLY A 89 5.70 -10.72 0.03
N LYS A 90 6.63 -11.67 0.16
CA LYS A 90 6.95 -12.30 1.45
C LYS A 90 7.50 -11.27 2.46
N THR A 91 8.33 -10.33 2.01
CA THR A 91 8.85 -9.26 2.87
C THR A 91 7.73 -8.36 3.42
N VAL A 92 6.75 -8.02 2.58
CA VAL A 92 5.56 -7.26 3.06
C VAL A 92 4.76 -8.07 4.08
N TRP A 93 4.59 -9.35 3.86
CA TRP A 93 3.92 -10.25 4.81
C TRP A 93 4.70 -10.36 6.13
N ASP A 94 6.04 -10.47 6.08
CA ASP A 94 6.92 -10.49 7.26
C ASP A 94 6.89 -9.14 7.99
N ALA A 95 6.80 -8.02 7.27
CA ALA A 95 6.64 -6.68 7.85
C ALA A 95 5.35 -6.61 8.67
N ILE A 96 4.21 -7.06 8.14
CA ILE A 96 2.95 -7.10 8.89
C ILE A 96 3.12 -7.95 10.16
N SER A 97 3.79 -9.10 10.08
CA SER A 97 4.03 -9.98 11.23
C SER A 97 4.97 -9.37 12.27
N HIS A 98 5.96 -8.58 11.84
CA HIS A 98 6.83 -7.81 12.73
C HIS A 98 6.04 -6.69 13.43
N LEU A 99 5.23 -5.95 12.67
CA LEU A 99 4.42 -4.84 13.19
C LEU A 99 3.35 -5.28 14.20
N GLU A 100 2.91 -6.53 14.15
CA GLU A 100 2.03 -7.11 15.17
C GLU A 100 2.60 -7.05 16.59
N GLN A 101 3.92 -6.95 16.72
CA GLN A 101 4.62 -6.91 18.00
C GLN A 101 4.81 -5.49 18.54
N GLN A 102 4.47 -4.47 17.74
CA GLN A 102 4.61 -3.07 18.13
C GLN A 102 3.40 -2.62 18.96
N SER A 103 3.65 -1.91 20.05
CA SER A 103 2.62 -1.50 21.01
C SER A 103 1.61 -0.52 20.43
N GLU A 104 2.02 0.27 19.44
CA GLU A 104 1.26 1.31 18.75
C GLU A 104 0.39 0.79 17.59
N VAL A 105 0.54 -0.48 17.20
CA VAL A 105 -0.18 -1.08 16.07
C VAL A 105 -1.50 -1.70 16.51
N ASP A 106 -2.60 -1.32 15.86
CA ASP A 106 -3.87 -2.01 15.99
C ASP A 106 -4.01 -3.12 14.94
N LEU A 107 -3.85 -4.34 15.38
CA LEU A 107 -3.89 -5.55 14.55
C LEU A 107 -5.20 -5.79 13.79
N LYS A 108 -6.29 -5.16 14.25
CA LYS A 108 -7.59 -5.29 13.61
C LYS A 108 -7.85 -4.24 12.53
N ARG A 109 -6.91 -3.29 12.39
CA ARG A 109 -7.07 -2.11 11.54
C ARG A 109 -5.81 -1.85 10.70
N ILE A 110 -5.39 -2.86 9.92
CA ILE A 110 -4.23 -2.79 9.02
C ILE A 110 -4.71 -2.56 7.60
N GLY A 111 -4.21 -1.51 6.95
CA GLY A 111 -4.37 -1.23 5.53
C GLY A 111 -3.05 -1.27 4.78
N LEU A 112 -3.12 -1.52 3.48
CA LEU A 112 -1.98 -1.41 2.57
C LEU A 112 -2.19 -0.24 1.61
N LEU A 113 -1.14 0.53 1.39
CA LEU A 113 -1.07 1.61 0.40
C LEU A 113 0.06 1.26 -0.58
N GLY A 114 -0.25 1.14 -1.85
CA GLY A 114 0.74 0.76 -2.85
C GLY A 114 0.74 1.64 -4.08
N PHE A 115 1.94 1.86 -4.64
CA PHE A 115 2.17 2.66 -5.83
C PHE A 115 2.83 1.80 -6.92
N SER A 116 2.25 1.72 -8.13
CA SER A 116 2.83 0.97 -9.25
C SER A 116 3.17 -0.48 -8.85
N LEU A 117 4.43 -0.89 -8.85
CA LEU A 117 4.88 -2.21 -8.37
C LEU A 117 4.42 -2.48 -6.93
N GLY A 118 4.47 -1.47 -6.04
CA GLY A 118 3.98 -1.57 -4.68
C GLY A 118 2.48 -1.84 -4.59
N ALA A 119 1.68 -1.36 -5.55
CA ALA A 119 0.26 -1.64 -5.64
C ALA A 119 -0.01 -3.13 -5.98
N TYR A 120 0.75 -3.68 -6.93
CA TYR A 120 0.70 -5.12 -7.22
C TYR A 120 1.06 -5.98 -6.00
N LEU A 121 2.07 -5.56 -5.22
CA LEU A 121 2.45 -6.24 -3.97
C LEU A 121 1.34 -6.13 -2.91
N ALA A 122 0.80 -4.92 -2.70
CA ALA A 122 -0.27 -4.68 -1.74
C ALA A 122 -1.50 -5.56 -2.02
N LEU A 123 -1.98 -5.57 -3.27
CA LEU A 123 -3.12 -6.39 -3.69
C LEU A 123 -2.82 -7.89 -3.57
N SER A 124 -1.60 -8.32 -3.92
CA SER A 124 -1.21 -9.73 -3.83
C SER A 124 -1.17 -10.21 -2.39
N VAL A 125 -0.64 -9.41 -1.46
CA VAL A 125 -0.61 -9.75 -0.04
C VAL A 125 -2.02 -9.73 0.54
N ALA A 126 -2.83 -8.70 0.26
CA ALA A 126 -4.21 -8.62 0.72
C ALA A 126 -5.09 -9.78 0.24
N ALA A 127 -4.79 -10.35 -0.94
CA ALA A 127 -5.52 -11.48 -1.50
C ALA A 127 -5.33 -12.79 -0.70
N VAL A 128 -4.30 -12.89 0.14
CA VAL A 128 -3.97 -14.11 0.92
C VAL A 128 -3.85 -13.87 2.42
N ASP A 129 -3.70 -12.62 2.87
CA ASP A 129 -3.53 -12.25 4.28
C ASP A 129 -4.79 -11.60 4.86
N ALA A 130 -5.44 -12.30 5.79
CA ALA A 130 -6.69 -11.85 6.40
C ALA A 130 -6.52 -10.68 7.37
N ARG A 131 -5.31 -10.32 7.77
CA ARG A 131 -5.02 -9.17 8.62
C ARG A 131 -5.24 -7.85 7.88
N VAL A 132 -5.09 -7.84 6.56
CA VAL A 132 -5.33 -6.65 5.74
C VAL A 132 -6.83 -6.40 5.61
N GLN A 133 -7.27 -5.21 6.03
CA GLN A 133 -8.68 -4.82 6.08
C GLN A 133 -9.08 -3.84 4.96
N ALA A 134 -8.12 -3.13 4.38
CA ALA A 134 -8.35 -2.20 3.27
C ALA A 134 -7.10 -2.07 2.41
N VAL A 135 -7.27 -1.83 1.11
CA VAL A 135 -6.17 -1.53 0.18
C VAL A 135 -6.49 -0.24 -0.58
N VAL A 136 -5.48 0.62 -0.70
CA VAL A 136 -5.48 1.70 -1.68
C VAL A 136 -4.36 1.43 -2.67
N GLU A 137 -4.71 1.37 -3.93
CA GLU A 137 -3.76 1.14 -5.00
C GLU A 137 -3.72 2.34 -5.97
N PHE A 138 -2.52 2.76 -6.31
CA PHE A 138 -2.24 3.81 -7.27
C PHE A 138 -1.60 3.21 -8.51
N TYR A 139 -2.27 3.36 -9.64
CA TYR A 139 -1.79 2.99 -10.97
C TYR A 139 -1.08 1.63 -11.03
N GLY A 140 -1.67 0.62 -10.39
CA GLY A 140 -1.20 -0.76 -10.36
C GLY A 140 -2.24 -1.74 -10.89
N GLY A 141 -2.30 -2.91 -10.25
CA GLY A 141 -3.26 -3.96 -10.59
C GLY A 141 -3.03 -5.25 -9.79
N LEU A 142 -3.83 -6.26 -10.05
CA LEU A 142 -3.69 -7.57 -9.46
C LEU A 142 -3.05 -8.54 -10.47
N PRO A 143 -1.89 -9.17 -10.18
CA PRO A 143 -1.29 -10.14 -11.09
C PRO A 143 -2.28 -11.23 -11.48
N LYS A 144 -2.29 -11.60 -12.77
CA LYS A 144 -3.25 -12.59 -13.31
C LYS A 144 -3.18 -13.92 -12.57
N GLU A 145 -1.98 -14.33 -12.19
CA GLU A 145 -1.70 -15.55 -11.44
C GLU A 145 -2.35 -15.53 -10.05
N MET A 146 -2.41 -14.36 -9.41
CA MET A 146 -3.02 -14.19 -8.11
C MET A 146 -4.53 -14.45 -8.11
N LYS A 147 -5.21 -14.28 -9.26
CA LYS A 147 -6.64 -14.60 -9.39
C LYS A 147 -6.96 -16.06 -9.05
N PHE A 148 -6.00 -16.97 -9.21
CA PHE A 148 -6.13 -18.40 -8.89
C PHE A 148 -5.84 -18.71 -7.41
N PHE A 149 -4.94 -17.95 -6.77
CA PHE A 149 -4.54 -18.17 -5.38
C PHE A 149 -5.31 -17.33 -4.39
N MET A 150 -6.09 -16.40 -4.88
CA MET A 150 -6.83 -15.44 -4.08
C MET A 150 -7.87 -16.13 -3.19
N ARG A 151 -7.67 -16.04 -1.88
CA ARG A 151 -8.61 -16.55 -0.86
C ARG A 151 -9.70 -15.52 -0.52
N ARG A 152 -9.34 -14.24 -0.56
CA ARG A 152 -10.21 -13.11 -0.26
C ARG A 152 -9.73 -11.86 -0.99
N LEU A 153 -10.57 -10.85 -1.00
CA LEU A 153 -10.20 -9.45 -1.19
C LEU A 153 -10.85 -8.65 -0.06
N CYS A 154 -10.28 -7.50 0.26
CA CYS A 154 -10.85 -6.53 1.18
C CYS A 154 -11.30 -5.28 0.42
N PRO A 155 -12.03 -4.35 1.06
CA PRO A 155 -12.36 -3.06 0.48
C PRO A 155 -11.15 -2.44 -0.21
N THR A 156 -11.33 -1.96 -1.46
CA THR A 156 -10.23 -1.49 -2.30
C THR A 156 -10.58 -0.16 -2.94
N LEU A 157 -9.67 0.83 -2.82
CA LEU A 157 -9.70 2.07 -3.59
C LEU A 157 -8.72 1.96 -4.76
N ILE A 158 -9.21 2.23 -5.96
CA ILE A 158 -8.46 2.19 -7.22
C ILE A 158 -8.28 3.61 -7.75
N LEU A 159 -7.05 4.06 -7.92
CA LEU A 159 -6.69 5.39 -8.42
C LEU A 159 -5.77 5.24 -9.63
N HIS A 160 -6.25 5.61 -10.84
CA HIS A 160 -5.51 5.37 -12.08
C HIS A 160 -5.70 6.51 -13.08
N GLY A 161 -4.69 6.78 -13.91
CA GLY A 161 -4.78 7.69 -15.04
C GLY A 161 -5.14 6.95 -16.33
N ASP A 162 -6.04 7.50 -17.15
CA ASP A 162 -6.46 6.82 -18.39
C ASP A 162 -5.46 6.94 -19.56
N ALA A 163 -4.46 7.82 -19.42
CA ALA A 163 -3.35 7.96 -20.36
C ALA A 163 -2.05 7.29 -19.88
N ASP A 164 -2.16 6.36 -18.90
CA ASP A 164 -0.99 5.63 -18.39
C ASP A 164 -0.44 4.66 -19.45
N ALA A 165 0.77 4.97 -19.93
CA ALA A 165 1.48 4.18 -20.93
C ALA A 165 2.37 3.06 -20.31
N THR A 166 2.56 3.07 -18.99
CA THR A 166 3.36 2.08 -18.26
C THR A 166 2.49 0.91 -17.78
N ILE A 167 1.40 1.23 -17.09
CA ILE A 167 0.39 0.27 -16.64
C ILE A 167 -0.95 0.69 -17.27
N PRO A 168 -1.44 -0.06 -18.27
CA PRO A 168 -2.68 0.28 -18.93
C PRO A 168 -3.86 0.37 -17.94
N VAL A 169 -4.70 1.40 -18.09
CA VAL A 169 -5.90 1.60 -17.25
C VAL A 169 -6.85 0.39 -17.24
N GLN A 170 -6.69 -0.53 -18.20
CA GLN A 170 -7.42 -1.80 -18.24
C GLN A 170 -7.18 -2.64 -16.99
N GLU A 171 -6.00 -2.55 -16.34
CA GLU A 171 -5.73 -3.24 -15.07
C GLU A 171 -6.67 -2.74 -13.95
N ALA A 172 -6.96 -1.43 -13.91
CA ALA A 172 -7.92 -0.84 -12.97
C ALA A 172 -9.35 -1.33 -13.24
N TYR A 173 -9.75 -1.40 -14.52
CA TYR A 173 -11.07 -1.91 -14.90
C TYR A 173 -11.21 -3.41 -14.62
N ASP A 174 -10.18 -4.21 -14.91
CA ASP A 174 -10.16 -5.64 -14.61
C ASP A 174 -10.27 -5.91 -13.10
N LEU A 175 -9.59 -5.10 -12.28
CA LEU A 175 -9.68 -5.18 -10.82
C LEU A 175 -11.07 -4.79 -10.33
N ARG A 176 -11.62 -3.67 -10.82
CA ARG A 176 -13.00 -3.24 -10.52
C ARG A 176 -14.01 -4.36 -10.79
N ASP A 177 -13.97 -4.92 -12.00
CA ASP A 177 -14.92 -5.96 -12.44
C ASP A 177 -14.79 -7.24 -11.59
N LEU A 178 -13.57 -7.55 -11.14
CA LEU A 178 -13.32 -8.66 -10.22
C LEU A 178 -13.93 -8.39 -8.84
N LEU A 179 -13.74 -7.18 -8.29
CA LEU A 179 -14.28 -6.78 -7.00
C LEU A 179 -15.82 -6.78 -7.03
N GLU A 180 -16.41 -6.22 -8.08
CA GLU A 180 -17.85 -6.22 -8.31
C GLU A 180 -18.41 -7.64 -8.39
N LYS A 181 -17.82 -8.51 -9.20
CA LYS A 181 -18.20 -9.92 -9.31
C LYS A 181 -18.17 -10.65 -7.98
N LYS A 182 -17.22 -10.29 -7.09
CA LYS A 182 -17.07 -10.90 -5.77
C LYS A 182 -17.86 -10.19 -4.67
N GLN A 183 -18.59 -9.13 -5.01
CA GLN A 183 -19.36 -8.31 -4.07
C GLN A 183 -18.47 -7.71 -2.94
N ILE A 184 -17.22 -7.36 -3.28
CA ILE A 184 -16.30 -6.70 -2.39
C ILE A 184 -16.48 -5.18 -2.53
N PRO A 185 -16.60 -4.42 -1.44
CA PRO A 185 -16.69 -2.97 -1.51
C PRO A 185 -15.48 -2.37 -2.23
N TYR A 186 -15.73 -1.44 -3.16
CA TYR A 186 -14.66 -0.73 -3.85
C TYR A 186 -15.06 0.71 -4.17
N GLU A 187 -14.05 1.53 -4.41
CA GLU A 187 -14.17 2.86 -4.99
C GLU A 187 -13.17 2.99 -6.13
N VAL A 188 -13.54 3.68 -7.20
CA VAL A 188 -12.68 3.87 -8.38
C VAL A 188 -12.67 5.34 -8.75
N LYS A 189 -11.49 5.88 -8.98
CA LYS A 189 -11.28 7.18 -9.61
C LYS A 189 -10.31 7.05 -10.76
N ILE A 190 -10.80 7.26 -11.96
CA ILE A 190 -9.98 7.39 -13.17
C ILE A 190 -9.79 8.89 -13.45
N TYR A 191 -8.53 9.28 -13.68
CA TYR A 191 -8.14 10.66 -13.95
C TYR A 191 -7.90 10.84 -15.45
N PRO A 192 -8.76 11.61 -16.17
CA PRO A 192 -8.65 11.79 -17.60
C PRO A 192 -7.35 12.51 -18.01
N GLY A 193 -6.66 11.97 -19.02
CA GLY A 193 -5.43 12.53 -19.58
C GLY A 193 -4.19 12.38 -18.68
N ILE A 194 -4.29 11.68 -17.55
CA ILE A 194 -3.18 11.50 -16.61
C ILE A 194 -2.43 10.21 -16.93
N GLY A 195 -1.10 10.29 -16.99
CA GLY A 195 -0.18 9.18 -17.22
C GLY A 195 0.21 8.42 -15.94
N HIS A 196 1.32 7.67 -16.04
CA HIS A 196 1.90 6.96 -14.89
C HIS A 196 2.54 7.95 -13.90
N GLY A 197 2.08 7.93 -12.66
CA GLY A 197 2.38 8.96 -11.67
C GLY A 197 1.44 10.17 -11.78
N PHE A 198 1.15 10.79 -10.65
CA PHE A 198 0.19 11.89 -10.58
C PHE A 198 0.89 13.22 -10.40
N PRO A 199 0.55 14.27 -11.19
CA PRO A 199 1.02 15.62 -10.96
C PRO A 199 0.38 16.20 -9.68
N GLU A 200 1.00 17.23 -9.09
CA GLU A 200 0.58 17.83 -7.82
C GLU A 200 -0.91 18.18 -7.75
N ALA A 201 -1.47 18.70 -8.85
CA ALA A 201 -2.89 19.05 -8.91
C ALA A 201 -3.84 17.85 -8.71
N ILE A 202 -3.38 16.64 -9.07
CA ILE A 202 -4.14 15.38 -8.90
C ILE A 202 -3.85 14.76 -7.53
N TRP A 203 -2.63 14.93 -7.02
CA TRP A 203 -2.22 14.40 -5.72
C TRP A 203 -3.12 14.85 -4.58
N GLN A 204 -3.58 16.09 -4.58
CA GLN A 204 -4.46 16.61 -3.53
C GLN A 204 -5.77 15.82 -3.46
N ASP A 205 -6.47 15.63 -4.61
CA ASP A 205 -7.71 14.83 -4.67
C ASP A 205 -7.45 13.36 -4.34
N ALA A 206 -6.38 12.77 -4.88
CA ALA A 206 -6.03 11.38 -4.64
C ALA A 206 -5.71 11.09 -3.16
N ARG A 207 -4.99 11.99 -2.51
CA ARG A 207 -4.66 11.93 -1.08
C ARG A 207 -5.90 12.06 -0.20
N GLU A 208 -6.79 13.00 -0.50
CA GLU A 208 -8.05 13.15 0.22
C GLU A 208 -8.92 11.91 0.10
N ARG A 209 -9.05 11.33 -1.09
CA ARG A 209 -9.77 10.05 -1.30
C ARG A 209 -9.15 8.92 -0.50
N THR A 210 -7.83 8.83 -0.50
CA THR A 210 -7.09 7.82 0.27
C THR A 210 -7.37 7.94 1.76
N LEU A 211 -7.29 9.17 2.30
CA LEU A 211 -7.56 9.44 3.70
C LEU A 211 -9.00 9.07 4.08
N ASN A 212 -9.98 9.54 3.31
CA ASN A 212 -11.40 9.25 3.53
C ASN A 212 -11.69 7.75 3.46
N PHE A 213 -11.05 7.03 2.52
CA PHE A 213 -11.20 5.60 2.37
C PHE A 213 -10.65 4.84 3.58
N PHE A 214 -9.44 5.16 4.04
CA PHE A 214 -8.88 4.53 5.24
C PHE A 214 -9.66 4.92 6.51
N GLN A 215 -10.16 6.14 6.63
CA GLN A 215 -11.05 6.51 7.73
C GLN A 215 -12.31 5.65 7.75
N LYS A 216 -12.94 5.43 6.61
CA LYS A 216 -14.16 4.62 6.47
C LYS A 216 -13.94 3.15 6.85
N TYR A 217 -12.83 2.55 6.46
CA TYR A 217 -12.63 1.10 6.59
C TYR A 217 -11.71 0.70 7.75
N LEU A 218 -10.83 1.59 8.22
CA LEU A 218 -9.94 1.31 9.34
C LEU A 218 -10.36 2.05 10.62
N ARG A 219 -11.29 3.01 10.53
CA ARG A 219 -11.84 3.75 11.68
C ARG A 219 -13.35 3.87 11.55
N PRO A 220 -14.09 2.78 11.49
CA PRO A 220 -15.55 2.88 11.51
C PRO A 220 -15.96 3.62 12.79
N GLU A 221 -16.94 4.52 12.67
CA GLU A 221 -17.51 5.22 13.82
C GLU A 221 -17.91 4.18 14.86
N ARG A 222 -17.59 4.47 16.13
CA ARG A 222 -18.07 3.62 17.22
C ARG A 222 -19.60 3.81 17.29
N GLU A 223 -20.33 2.75 17.01
CA GLU A 223 -21.77 2.67 17.32
C GLU A 223 -22.04 2.92 18.80
#